data_45381a4f0c391be3115b7f95fdf34360
#
_entry.id   45381a4f0c391be3115b7f95fdf34360
#
_cell.length_a   1.000
_cell.length_b   1.000
_cell.length_c   1.000
_cell.angle_alpha   90.00
_cell.angle_beta   90.00
_cell.angle_gamma   90.00
#
_symmetry.space_group_name_H-M   'P 1'
#
loop_
_entity.id
_entity.type
_entity.pdbx_description
1 polymer ?
#
loop_
_entity_poly.entity_id
_entity_poly.type
_entity_poly.pdbx_seq_one_letter_code
_entity_poly.pdbx_strand_id
1 'polypeptide(L)'
;MKDFLRKLPDGDRRDFLAYSAKAFLGVGLMPAAIRSSAFAESPTMVTPSAKNVIYLYMAGGMSHLDTFDPKTDRSIRGPVDSIRTSGSGIRMSEYLPGLARRMDRLAIIRSLSSTQGAHEEGRYFMHSSYTKRGTIQHPGMGSWLVKLDGARNPNLPGVVHIGSANPGGGNGFFEQKYAPLVIGNPEAGLQNSKIRKGFTKKEFE
;
A
#
# COMPACT_ATOMS: atom_id res chain seq x y z
N MET A 1 -1.11 -15.24 44.22
CA MET A 1 -0.36 -14.44 43.22
C MET A 1 1.13 -14.28 43.57
N LYS A 2 1.51 -14.12 44.82
CA LYS A 2 2.93 -14.03 45.23
C LYS A 2 3.72 -15.33 45.09
N ASP A 3 3.10 -16.50 45.16
CA ASP A 3 3.80 -17.80 45.06
C ASP A 3 4.02 -18.25 43.58
N PHE A 4 3.27 -17.71 42.64
CA PHE A 4 3.45 -18.01 41.21
C PHE A 4 4.71 -17.38 40.67
N LEU A 5 5.04 -16.16 41.11
CA LEU A 5 6.23 -15.43 40.66
C LEU A 5 7.54 -16.01 41.25
N ARG A 6 7.44 -16.80 42.31
CA ARG A 6 8.60 -17.42 43.01
C ARG A 6 9.07 -18.73 42.35
N LYS A 7 8.28 -19.29 41.42
CA LYS A 7 8.56 -20.54 40.70
C LYS A 7 8.98 -20.35 39.23
N LEU A 8 9.17 -19.13 38.81
CA LEU A 8 9.73 -18.91 37.47
C LEU A 8 11.25 -19.19 37.53
N PRO A 9 11.78 -20.03 36.67
CA PRO A 9 13.23 -20.15 36.53
C PRO A 9 13.80 -18.78 36.17
N ASP A 10 15.05 -18.52 36.53
CA ASP A 10 15.80 -17.31 36.21
C ASP A 10 15.93 -17.16 34.68
N GLY A 11 14.82 -17.00 34.01
CA GLY A 11 14.68 -16.72 32.59
C GLY A 11 14.78 -15.22 32.33
N ASP A 12 15.47 -14.86 31.30
CA ASP A 12 15.67 -13.51 30.80
C ASP A 12 14.33 -12.73 30.74
N ARG A 13 14.36 -11.42 30.98
CA ARG A 13 13.18 -10.52 30.91
C ARG A 13 12.37 -10.71 29.61
N ARG A 14 13.01 -11.15 28.55
CA ARG A 14 12.37 -11.51 27.27
C ARG A 14 11.43 -12.70 27.39
N ASP A 15 11.84 -13.73 28.13
CA ASP A 15 11.02 -14.93 28.36
C ASP A 15 9.81 -14.59 29.20
N PHE A 16 9.96 -13.75 30.24
CA PHE A 16 8.84 -13.24 31.01
C PHE A 16 7.82 -12.49 30.16
N LEU A 17 8.26 -11.59 29.29
CA LEU A 17 7.39 -10.85 28.38
C LEU A 17 6.72 -11.78 27.36
N ALA A 18 7.43 -12.77 26.83
CA ALA A 18 6.88 -13.76 25.90
C ALA A 18 5.83 -14.66 26.57
N TYR A 19 6.07 -15.11 27.82
CA TYR A 19 5.09 -15.88 28.60
C TYR A 19 3.89 -15.04 28.98
N SER A 20 4.09 -13.79 29.39
CA SER A 20 3.01 -12.87 29.73
C SER A 20 2.13 -12.59 28.49
N ALA A 21 2.73 -12.33 27.36
CA ALA A 21 1.99 -12.13 26.10
C ALA A 21 1.21 -13.37 25.68
N LYS A 22 1.79 -14.57 25.82
CA LYS A 22 1.13 -15.84 25.53
C LYS A 22 -0.03 -16.12 26.50
N ALA A 23 0.12 -15.81 27.78
CA ALA A 23 -0.93 -15.98 28.77
C ALA A 23 -2.08 -14.99 28.55
N PHE A 24 -1.77 -13.74 28.20
CA PHE A 24 -2.78 -12.71 27.92
C PHE A 24 -3.60 -13.01 26.66
N LEU A 25 -2.97 -13.63 25.66
CA LEU A 25 -3.62 -14.03 24.39
C LEU A 25 -4.32 -15.39 24.48
N GLY A 26 -4.34 -16.05 25.65
CA GLY A 26 -4.97 -17.36 25.83
C GLY A 26 -4.29 -18.52 25.07
N VAL A 27 -3.22 -18.26 24.35
CA VAL A 27 -2.52 -19.27 23.52
C VAL A 27 -1.81 -20.34 24.37
N GLY A 28 -1.52 -20.02 25.64
CA GLY A 28 -0.87 -20.94 26.57
C GLY A 28 -1.72 -22.11 27.04
N LEU A 29 -3.04 -22.02 26.95
CA LEU A 29 -3.99 -23.01 27.46
C LEU A 29 -4.52 -23.97 26.37
N MET A 30 -4.15 -23.78 25.10
CA MET A 30 -4.55 -24.68 24.02
C MET A 30 -3.69 -25.96 23.98
N PRO A 31 -4.30 -27.18 23.83
CA PRO A 31 -3.58 -28.39 23.57
C PRO A 31 -2.67 -28.28 22.35
N ALA A 32 -1.50 -28.94 22.38
CA ALA A 32 -0.51 -28.87 21.30
C ALA A 32 -1.06 -29.24 19.92
N ALA A 33 -2.04 -30.13 19.84
CA ALA A 33 -2.72 -30.53 18.61
C ALA A 33 -3.56 -29.40 17.99
N ILE A 34 -4.14 -28.49 18.81
CA ILE A 34 -4.92 -27.34 18.31
C ILE A 34 -3.98 -26.21 17.93
N ARG A 35 -2.81 -26.11 18.56
CA ARG A 35 -1.80 -25.11 18.18
C ARG A 35 -1.25 -25.34 16.78
N SER A 36 -1.05 -26.58 16.38
CA SER A 36 -0.54 -26.91 15.03
C SER A 36 -1.55 -26.59 13.94
N SER A 37 -2.85 -26.73 14.19
CA SER A 37 -3.88 -26.43 13.19
C SER A 37 -4.27 -24.94 13.10
N ALA A 38 -4.17 -24.18 14.19
CA ALA A 38 -4.48 -22.76 14.21
C ALA A 38 -3.38 -21.86 13.59
N PHE A 39 -2.15 -22.38 13.49
CA PHE A 39 -1.00 -21.66 12.92
C PHE A 39 -0.33 -22.41 11.76
N ALA A 40 -0.92 -23.51 11.28
CA ALA A 40 -0.33 -24.41 10.31
C ALA A 40 -0.74 -24.14 8.85
N GLU A 41 -1.41 -23.04 8.55
CA GLU A 41 -1.27 -22.47 7.22
C GLU A 41 0.00 -21.60 7.24
N SER A 42 1.13 -22.23 6.97
CA SER A 42 2.26 -21.50 6.38
C SER A 42 1.65 -20.72 5.22
N PRO A 43 1.74 -19.37 5.20
CA PRO A 43 1.28 -18.65 4.04
C PRO A 43 1.97 -19.29 2.86
N THR A 44 1.20 -19.84 1.94
CA THR A 44 1.73 -20.34 0.68
C THR A 44 2.51 -19.17 0.13
N MET A 45 3.83 -19.25 0.17
CA MET A 45 4.71 -18.19 -0.33
C MET A 45 4.43 -18.10 -1.82
N VAL A 46 3.44 -17.29 -2.16
CA VAL A 46 3.16 -16.98 -3.56
C VAL A 46 4.40 -16.32 -4.11
N THR A 47 5.10 -17.02 -4.98
CA THR A 47 6.27 -16.45 -5.65
C THR A 47 5.83 -15.17 -6.36
N PRO A 48 6.42 -14.01 -6.01
CA PRO A 48 6.01 -12.74 -6.60
C PRO A 48 6.20 -12.79 -8.11
N SER A 49 5.12 -12.63 -8.87
CA SER A 49 5.15 -12.64 -10.34
C SER A 49 5.01 -11.24 -10.95
N ALA A 50 4.56 -10.27 -10.18
CA ALA A 50 4.39 -8.90 -10.63
C ALA A 50 5.75 -8.25 -10.94
N LYS A 51 5.88 -7.75 -12.18
CA LYS A 51 7.11 -7.10 -12.66
C LYS A 51 7.01 -5.59 -12.70
N ASN A 52 5.81 -5.05 -12.73
CA ASN A 52 5.54 -3.62 -12.84
C ASN A 52 4.44 -3.24 -11.85
N VAL A 53 4.52 -2.04 -11.31
CA VAL A 53 3.53 -1.48 -10.40
C VAL A 53 2.96 -0.21 -11.03
N ILE A 54 1.64 -0.11 -11.06
CA ILE A 54 0.92 1.11 -11.42
C ILE A 54 0.20 1.59 -10.17
N TYR A 55 0.56 2.77 -9.69
CA TYR A 55 -0.09 3.40 -8.55
C TYR A 55 -1.06 4.47 -9.04
N LEU A 56 -2.36 4.21 -8.90
CA LEU A 56 -3.42 5.15 -9.29
C LEU A 56 -3.87 5.93 -8.04
N TYR A 57 -3.44 7.16 -7.93
CA TYR A 57 -3.83 8.04 -6.84
C TYR A 57 -5.04 8.90 -7.24
N MET A 58 -6.11 8.75 -6.51
CA MET A 58 -7.33 9.54 -6.70
C MET A 58 -7.33 10.71 -5.70
N ALA A 59 -6.91 11.88 -6.17
CA ALA A 59 -6.99 13.10 -5.40
C ALA A 59 -8.45 13.55 -5.19
N GLY A 60 -8.71 14.36 -4.16
CA GLY A 60 -10.01 14.96 -3.94
C GLY A 60 -10.88 14.31 -2.87
N GLY A 61 -10.37 13.31 -2.15
CA GLY A 61 -11.06 12.75 -0.99
C GLY A 61 -12.33 11.96 -1.37
N MET A 62 -12.17 10.97 -2.20
CA MET A 62 -13.24 10.06 -2.60
C MET A 62 -13.90 9.40 -1.38
N SER A 63 -15.23 9.50 -1.28
CA SER A 63 -16.00 8.90 -0.19
C SER A 63 -15.88 7.38 -0.21
N HIS A 64 -15.50 6.78 0.89
CA HIS A 64 -15.45 5.31 1.01
C HIS A 64 -16.84 4.69 1.00
N LEU A 65 -17.85 5.36 1.58
CA LEU A 65 -19.25 4.91 1.60
C LEU A 65 -19.85 4.82 0.20
N ASP A 66 -19.48 5.78 -0.66
CA ASP A 66 -20.00 5.88 -2.02
C ASP A 66 -19.16 5.12 -3.05
N THR A 67 -18.15 4.37 -2.62
CA THR A 67 -17.23 3.66 -3.51
C THR A 67 -16.98 2.21 -3.09
N PHE A 68 -15.95 1.97 -2.27
CA PHE A 68 -15.46 0.62 -1.96
C PHE A 68 -16.07 -0.01 -0.71
N ASP A 69 -16.74 0.78 0.14
CA ASP A 69 -17.31 0.32 1.40
C ASP A 69 -18.77 0.77 1.59
N PRO A 70 -19.67 0.45 0.64
CA PRO A 70 -21.08 0.80 0.78
C PRO A 70 -21.68 0.05 1.97
N LYS A 71 -22.40 0.80 2.83
CA LYS A 71 -23.09 0.23 3.98
C LYS A 71 -24.47 -0.25 3.60
N THR A 72 -24.95 -1.28 4.28
CA THR A 72 -26.32 -1.80 4.10
C THR A 72 -27.35 -1.03 4.92
N ASP A 73 -26.92 -0.46 6.04
CA ASP A 73 -27.75 0.34 6.92
C ASP A 73 -28.10 1.69 6.27
N ARG A 74 -29.40 1.94 6.09
CA ARG A 74 -29.91 3.14 5.44
C ARG A 74 -29.63 4.42 6.22
N SER A 75 -29.42 4.33 7.54
CA SER A 75 -29.13 5.49 8.38
C SER A 75 -27.76 6.11 8.11
N ILE A 76 -26.82 5.31 7.57
CA ILE A 76 -25.43 5.72 7.31
C ILE A 76 -25.01 5.60 5.85
N ARG A 77 -25.80 4.91 5.02
CA ARG A 77 -25.46 4.58 3.63
C ARG A 77 -25.44 5.81 2.70
N GLY A 78 -26.24 6.82 2.97
CA GLY A 78 -26.47 7.90 2.01
C GLY A 78 -27.33 7.45 0.80
N PRO A 79 -27.39 8.26 -0.27
CA PRO A 79 -28.26 8.01 -1.42
C PRO A 79 -27.76 6.93 -2.39
N VAL A 80 -26.47 6.58 -2.33
CA VAL A 80 -25.83 5.67 -3.30
C VAL A 80 -26.17 4.22 -3.01
N ASP A 81 -26.61 3.51 -4.03
CA ASP A 81 -26.89 2.08 -3.94
C ASP A 81 -25.64 1.22 -4.15
N SER A 82 -25.70 0.01 -3.65
CA SER A 82 -24.62 -0.96 -3.82
C SER A 82 -25.04 -2.10 -4.74
N ILE A 83 -24.15 -2.52 -5.61
CA ILE A 83 -24.32 -3.62 -6.54
C ILE A 83 -23.54 -4.86 -6.09
N ARG A 84 -23.96 -6.03 -6.58
CA ARG A 84 -23.22 -7.29 -6.43
C ARG A 84 -21.94 -7.23 -7.26
N THR A 85 -20.93 -7.93 -6.80
CA THR A 85 -19.66 -8.04 -7.51
C THR A 85 -19.41 -9.49 -7.93
N SER A 86 -18.37 -9.73 -8.74
CA SER A 86 -17.89 -11.09 -9.06
C SER A 86 -17.27 -11.81 -7.85
N GLY A 87 -16.91 -11.08 -6.80
CA GLY A 87 -16.43 -11.65 -5.53
C GLY A 87 -17.59 -12.03 -4.60
N SER A 88 -17.53 -13.22 -4.01
CA SER A 88 -18.58 -13.70 -3.10
C SER A 88 -18.71 -12.82 -1.86
N GLY A 89 -19.93 -12.41 -1.53
CA GLY A 89 -20.24 -11.61 -0.32
C GLY A 89 -19.75 -10.16 -0.35
N ILE A 90 -19.07 -9.72 -1.40
CA ILE A 90 -18.56 -8.36 -1.53
C ILE A 90 -19.53 -7.51 -2.34
N ARG A 91 -19.83 -6.33 -1.83
CA ARG A 91 -20.62 -5.31 -2.54
C ARG A 91 -19.77 -4.08 -2.79
N MET A 92 -20.10 -3.36 -3.85
CA MET A 92 -19.44 -2.14 -4.30
C MET A 92 -20.49 -1.12 -4.74
N SER A 93 -20.13 0.14 -4.76
CA SER A 93 -21.01 1.20 -5.26
C SER A 93 -21.47 0.96 -6.69
N GLU A 94 -22.72 1.36 -6.98
CA GLU A 94 -23.28 1.33 -8.32
C GLU A 94 -22.51 2.17 -9.34
N TYR A 95 -21.75 3.15 -8.90
CA TYR A 95 -20.88 3.97 -9.75
C TYR A 95 -19.61 3.26 -10.22
N LEU A 96 -19.30 2.08 -9.68
CA LEU A 96 -18.09 1.32 -10.02
C LEU A 96 -18.38 -0.05 -10.68
N PRO A 97 -19.28 -0.14 -11.69
CA PRO A 97 -19.69 -1.42 -12.25
C PRO A 97 -18.54 -2.15 -12.96
N GLY A 98 -17.57 -1.40 -13.49
CA GLY A 98 -16.38 -1.97 -14.12
C GLY A 98 -15.48 -2.71 -13.14
N LEU A 99 -15.29 -2.16 -11.94
CA LEU A 99 -14.52 -2.79 -10.86
C LEU A 99 -15.31 -3.93 -10.22
N ALA A 100 -16.63 -3.77 -10.05
CA ALA A 100 -17.49 -4.80 -9.51
C ALA A 100 -17.39 -6.11 -10.31
N ARG A 101 -17.32 -6.04 -11.63
CA ARG A 101 -17.13 -7.21 -12.51
C ARG A 101 -15.74 -7.86 -12.41
N ARG A 102 -14.78 -7.20 -11.82
CA ARG A 102 -13.38 -7.67 -11.67
C ARG A 102 -13.00 -7.92 -10.22
N MET A 103 -13.97 -8.01 -9.32
CA MET A 103 -13.71 -8.16 -7.89
C MET A 103 -12.96 -9.46 -7.55
N ASP A 104 -13.09 -10.48 -8.37
CA ASP A 104 -12.30 -11.72 -8.29
C ASP A 104 -10.78 -11.52 -8.37
N ARG A 105 -10.34 -10.36 -8.88
CA ARG A 105 -8.92 -9.98 -9.03
C ARG A 105 -8.50 -8.81 -8.15
N LEU A 106 -9.35 -8.36 -7.24
CA LEU A 106 -9.13 -7.20 -6.42
C LEU A 106 -9.07 -7.58 -4.94
N ALA A 107 -8.21 -6.92 -4.19
CA ALA A 107 -8.21 -6.92 -2.73
C ALA A 107 -8.60 -5.52 -2.25
N ILE A 108 -9.62 -5.43 -1.39
CA ILE A 108 -10.07 -4.15 -0.81
C ILE A 108 -9.69 -4.13 0.66
N ILE A 109 -8.94 -3.10 1.06
CA ILE A 109 -8.59 -2.84 2.46
C ILE A 109 -9.55 -1.77 2.99
N ARG A 110 -10.57 -2.18 3.74
CA ARG A 110 -11.58 -1.28 4.32
C ARG A 110 -11.19 -0.74 5.70
N SER A 111 -10.23 -1.36 6.35
CA SER A 111 -9.75 -1.00 7.69
C SER A 111 -8.55 -0.08 7.69
N LEU A 112 -8.20 0.52 6.54
CA LEU A 112 -7.09 1.45 6.46
C LEU A 112 -7.38 2.70 7.29
N SER A 113 -6.50 3.01 8.22
CA SER A 113 -6.59 4.19 9.07
C SER A 113 -5.29 4.99 9.03
N SER A 114 -5.37 6.27 9.34
CA SER A 114 -4.22 7.17 9.39
C SER A 114 -4.36 8.16 10.53
N THR A 115 -3.25 8.61 11.07
CA THR A 115 -3.17 9.70 12.05
C THR A 115 -3.09 11.08 11.38
N GLN A 116 -3.03 11.12 10.04
CA GLN A 116 -2.89 12.34 9.26
C GLN A 116 -4.26 12.84 8.81
N GLY A 117 -4.77 13.91 9.43
CA GLY A 117 -6.09 14.48 9.15
C GLY A 117 -6.09 15.62 8.12
N ALA A 118 -4.96 16.28 7.91
CA ALA A 118 -4.86 17.36 6.93
C ALA A 118 -4.52 16.81 5.53
N HIS A 119 -5.01 17.51 4.49
CA HIS A 119 -4.89 17.04 3.10
C HIS A 119 -3.45 16.86 2.63
N GLU A 120 -2.57 17.79 2.97
CA GLU A 120 -1.17 17.74 2.53
C GLU A 120 -0.40 16.63 3.24
N GLU A 121 -0.55 16.52 4.55
CA GLU A 121 0.08 15.51 5.39
C GLU A 121 -0.43 14.11 5.06
N GLY A 122 -1.73 13.96 4.85
CA GLY A 122 -2.36 12.70 4.45
C GLY A 122 -1.88 12.23 3.08
N ARG A 123 -1.79 13.15 2.11
CA ARG A 123 -1.25 12.87 0.79
C ARG A 123 0.22 12.44 0.85
N TYR A 124 1.03 13.16 1.61
CA TYR A 124 2.42 12.83 1.81
C TYR A 124 2.57 11.44 2.45
N PHE A 125 1.77 11.15 3.47
CA PHE A 125 1.76 9.86 4.15
C PHE A 125 1.39 8.70 3.20
N MET A 126 0.37 8.88 2.37
CA MET A 126 -0.07 7.86 1.40
C MET A 126 0.99 7.55 0.34
N HIS A 127 1.84 8.51 -0.02
CA HIS A 127 2.88 8.31 -1.02
C HIS A 127 4.21 7.84 -0.45
N SER A 128 4.53 8.20 0.79
CA SER A 128 5.83 7.94 1.41
C SER A 128 5.78 6.96 2.57
N SER A 129 4.61 6.73 3.17
CA SER A 129 4.40 6.01 4.44
C SER A 129 5.04 6.66 5.65
N TYR A 130 5.45 7.93 5.54
CA TYR A 130 6.07 8.68 6.63
C TYR A 130 5.26 9.93 6.97
N THR A 131 5.28 10.30 8.24
CA THR A 131 4.79 11.61 8.66
C THR A 131 5.68 12.72 8.09
N LYS A 132 5.07 13.73 7.48
CA LYS A 132 5.79 14.88 6.94
C LYS A 132 6.54 15.61 8.05
N ARG A 133 7.81 15.90 7.81
CA ARG A 133 8.67 16.71 8.69
C ARG A 133 9.33 17.79 7.86
N GLY A 134 9.47 18.98 8.42
CA GLY A 134 10.02 20.14 7.69
C GLY A 134 11.47 19.99 7.24
N THR A 135 12.23 19.10 7.88
CA THR A 135 13.68 18.93 7.66
C THR A 135 14.05 17.76 6.77
N ILE A 136 13.13 16.82 6.53
CA ILE A 136 13.41 15.58 5.79
C ILE A 136 12.30 15.33 4.78
N GLN A 137 12.70 15.14 3.53
CA GLN A 137 11.83 14.60 2.49
C GLN A 137 12.09 13.11 2.33
N HIS A 138 11.03 12.30 2.47
CA HIS A 138 11.14 10.85 2.33
C HIS A 138 10.91 10.44 0.88
N PRO A 139 11.57 9.37 0.42
CA PRO A 139 11.33 8.84 -0.91
C PRO A 139 9.91 8.28 -1.04
N GLY A 140 9.31 8.45 -2.20
CA GLY A 140 8.07 7.80 -2.54
C GLY A 140 8.25 6.33 -2.87
N MET A 141 7.14 5.59 -2.92
CA MET A 141 7.12 4.14 -3.17
C MET A 141 7.90 3.75 -4.44
N GLY A 142 7.75 4.49 -5.53
CA GLY A 142 8.46 4.20 -6.78
C GLY A 142 9.97 4.29 -6.65
N SER A 143 10.48 5.31 -5.95
CA SER A 143 11.92 5.46 -5.69
C SER A 143 12.46 4.35 -4.80
N TRP A 144 11.69 3.89 -3.83
CA TRP A 144 12.03 2.73 -3.02
C TRP A 144 12.12 1.45 -3.87
N LEU A 145 11.14 1.22 -4.75
CA LEU A 145 11.14 0.05 -5.63
C LEU A 145 12.38 0.01 -6.50
N VAL A 146 12.74 1.13 -7.13
CA VAL A 146 13.95 1.18 -7.97
C VAL A 146 15.23 1.05 -7.13
N LYS A 147 15.25 1.57 -5.90
CA LYS A 147 16.39 1.43 -5.01
C LYS A 147 16.63 -0.02 -4.59
N LEU A 148 15.57 -0.78 -4.35
CA LEU A 148 15.65 -2.14 -3.83
C LEU A 148 15.77 -3.20 -4.92
N ASP A 149 15.03 -3.02 -6.03
CA ASP A 149 14.87 -4.04 -7.09
C ASP A 149 15.58 -3.66 -8.40
N GLY A 150 16.03 -2.42 -8.51
CA GLY A 150 16.66 -1.89 -9.72
C GLY A 150 15.67 -1.45 -10.80
N ALA A 151 16.17 -0.73 -11.80
CA ALA A 151 15.41 -0.42 -13.00
C ALA A 151 15.48 -1.62 -13.96
N ARG A 152 14.34 -2.03 -14.49
CA ARG A 152 14.28 -3.20 -15.40
C ARG A 152 14.92 -2.96 -16.75
N ASN A 153 14.88 -1.73 -17.22
CA ASN A 153 15.55 -1.31 -18.45
C ASN A 153 16.51 -0.16 -18.12
N PRO A 154 17.82 -0.31 -18.37
CA PRO A 154 18.80 0.71 -18.06
C PRO A 154 18.67 1.97 -18.93
N ASN A 155 17.95 1.89 -20.03
CA ASN A 155 17.73 3.00 -20.95
C ASN A 155 16.44 3.78 -20.70
N LEU A 156 15.60 3.29 -19.77
CA LEU A 156 14.33 3.92 -19.41
C LEU A 156 14.32 4.33 -17.93
N PRO A 157 13.60 5.39 -17.58
CA PRO A 157 13.42 5.75 -16.19
C PRO A 157 12.73 4.61 -15.45
N GLY A 158 13.26 4.23 -14.28
CA GLY A 158 12.67 3.17 -13.47
C GLY A 158 11.33 3.56 -12.82
N VAL A 159 11.08 4.87 -12.68
CA VAL A 159 9.84 5.44 -12.16
C VAL A 159 9.37 6.57 -13.05
N VAL A 160 8.11 6.56 -13.41
CA VAL A 160 7.43 7.66 -14.10
C VAL A 160 6.30 8.15 -13.22
N HIS A 161 6.24 9.47 -13.04
CA HIS A 161 5.14 10.15 -12.37
C HIS A 161 4.35 10.97 -13.39
N ILE A 162 3.07 10.68 -13.53
CA ILE A 162 2.17 11.41 -14.44
C ILE A 162 1.29 12.33 -13.59
N GLY A 163 1.35 13.63 -13.89
CA GLY A 163 0.57 14.65 -13.20
C GLY A 163 1.40 15.87 -12.83
N SER A 164 0.69 16.94 -12.45
CA SER A 164 1.25 18.29 -12.30
C SER A 164 2.08 18.53 -11.03
N ALA A 165 2.02 17.66 -10.05
CA ALA A 165 2.72 17.88 -8.80
C ALA A 165 3.32 16.57 -8.28
N ASN A 166 4.50 16.65 -7.73
CA ASN A 166 5.04 15.58 -6.92
C ASN A 166 4.29 15.54 -5.58
N PRO A 167 3.26 14.70 -5.40
CA PRO A 167 2.35 14.78 -4.27
C PRO A 167 2.93 14.26 -2.96
N GLY A 168 4.23 14.14 -2.86
CA GLY A 168 4.89 13.67 -1.64
C GLY A 168 5.78 12.46 -1.85
N GLY A 169 6.52 12.39 -2.93
CA GLY A 169 7.36 11.22 -3.10
C GLY A 169 8.25 11.24 -4.31
N GLY A 170 9.08 12.27 -4.45
CA GLY A 170 10.25 12.18 -5.30
C GLY A 170 11.25 11.16 -4.76
N ASN A 171 12.51 11.35 -5.10
CA ASN A 171 13.59 10.54 -4.55
C ASN A 171 13.88 10.84 -3.05
N GLY A 172 13.28 11.89 -2.48
CA GLY A 172 13.52 12.28 -1.09
C GLY A 172 15.01 12.43 -0.77
N PHE A 173 15.50 11.70 0.22
CA PHE A 173 16.91 11.66 0.59
C PHE A 173 17.76 10.68 -0.25
N PHE A 174 17.18 10.04 -1.28
CA PHE A 174 17.96 9.20 -2.18
C PHE A 174 18.65 10.05 -3.27
N GLU A 175 19.66 9.46 -3.88
CA GLU A 175 20.38 10.03 -5.02
C GLU A 175 19.43 10.30 -6.20
N GLN A 176 19.76 11.28 -7.02
CA GLN A 176 18.96 11.73 -8.17
C GLN A 176 18.64 10.60 -9.18
N LYS A 177 19.47 9.58 -9.28
CA LYS A 177 19.21 8.41 -10.16
C LYS A 177 17.95 7.62 -9.80
N TYR A 178 17.41 7.80 -8.59
CA TYR A 178 16.16 7.20 -8.12
C TYR A 178 14.96 8.14 -8.24
N ALA A 179 15.17 9.35 -8.77
CA ALA A 179 14.10 10.30 -8.96
C ALA A 179 13.13 9.83 -10.05
N PRO A 180 11.82 10.05 -9.89
CA PRO A 180 10.87 9.79 -10.95
C PRO A 180 11.06 10.77 -12.12
N LEU A 181 10.87 10.29 -13.33
CA LEU A 181 10.61 11.16 -14.46
C LEU A 181 9.20 11.73 -14.35
N VAL A 182 9.09 13.04 -14.21
CA VAL A 182 7.79 13.70 -14.09
C VAL A 182 7.28 14.13 -15.45
N ILE A 183 6.09 13.66 -15.81
CA ILE A 183 5.36 14.05 -17.03
C ILE A 183 4.13 14.85 -16.58
N GLY A 184 4.23 16.18 -16.61
CA GLY A 184 3.15 17.05 -16.12
C GLY A 184 1.89 16.97 -16.99
N ASN A 185 2.06 17.01 -18.31
CA ASN A 185 0.99 16.83 -19.28
C ASN A 185 1.39 15.77 -20.31
N PRO A 186 0.78 14.58 -20.30
CA PRO A 186 1.09 13.51 -21.25
C PRO A 186 0.80 13.89 -22.71
N GLU A 187 -0.22 14.71 -22.94
CA GLU A 187 -0.60 15.15 -24.30
C GLU A 187 0.47 16.07 -24.93
N ALA A 188 1.17 16.83 -24.12
CA ALA A 188 2.27 17.68 -24.57
C ALA A 188 3.56 16.89 -24.82
N GLY A 189 3.59 15.62 -24.45
CA GLY A 189 4.77 14.76 -24.55
C GLY A 189 5.89 15.14 -23.58
N LEU A 190 7.08 14.60 -23.79
CA LEU A 190 8.26 14.90 -22.99
C LEU A 190 8.84 16.25 -23.40
N GLN A 191 8.67 17.25 -22.56
CA GLN A 191 9.30 18.54 -22.75
C GLN A 191 10.81 18.44 -22.48
N ASN A 192 11.60 19.19 -23.28
CA ASN A 192 13.05 19.23 -23.17
C ASN A 192 13.78 17.89 -23.40
N SER A 193 13.11 16.91 -23.98
CA SER A 193 13.75 15.67 -24.41
C SER A 193 14.47 15.86 -25.73
N LYS A 194 15.74 15.44 -25.79
CA LYS A 194 16.51 15.38 -27.03
C LYS A 194 16.63 13.93 -27.46
N ILE A 195 16.34 13.66 -28.74
CA ILE A 195 16.60 12.35 -29.34
C ILE A 195 18.10 12.08 -29.23
N ARG A 196 18.47 10.93 -28.67
CA ARG A 196 19.88 10.53 -28.56
C ARG A 196 20.51 10.49 -29.92
N LYS A 197 21.75 11.01 -30.06
CA LYS A 197 22.51 10.90 -31.32
C LYS A 197 22.54 9.43 -31.78
N GLY A 198 22.13 9.19 -33.03
CA GLY A 198 22.08 7.85 -33.61
C GLY A 198 20.69 7.25 -33.74
N PHE A 199 19.65 7.88 -33.16
CA PHE A 199 18.25 7.45 -33.30
C PHE A 199 17.51 8.40 -34.23
N THR A 200 16.66 7.84 -35.08
CA THR A 200 15.76 8.61 -35.93
C THR A 200 14.44 8.87 -35.19
N LYS A 201 13.71 9.93 -35.60
CA LYS A 201 12.40 10.24 -35.04
C LYS A 201 11.42 9.06 -35.17
N LYS A 202 11.53 8.28 -36.25
CA LYS A 202 10.68 7.11 -36.53
C LYS A 202 10.93 5.94 -35.61
N GLU A 203 12.09 5.85 -34.93
CA GLU A 203 12.43 4.83 -33.95
C GLU A 203 12.01 5.26 -32.54
N PHE A 204 11.52 6.50 -32.40
CA PHE A 204 11.11 7.10 -31.13
C PHE A 204 9.59 7.22 -31.02
N GLU A 205 8.85 7.15 -32.09
CA GLU A 205 7.39 7.08 -32.18
C GLU A 205 6.90 5.61 -32.10
#